data_568017b1dad52166d2f5ecff5f9556a0
#
_entry.id   568017b1dad52166d2f5ecff5f9556a0
#
_cell.length_a   1.000
_cell.length_b   1.000
_cell.length_c   1.000
_cell.angle_alpha   90.00
_cell.angle_beta   90.00
_cell.angle_gamma   90.00
#
_symmetry.space_group_name_H-M   'P 1'
#
loop_
_entity.id
_entity.type
_entity.pdbx_description
1 polymer ?
#
loop_
_entity_poly.entity_id
_entity_poly.type
_entity_poly.pdbx_seq_one_letter_code
_entity_poly.pdbx_strand_id
1 'polypeptide(L)'
;KEGYDVTSLEKNISVGGRARVLQKDGFKFDIGPTWYWMPDVFEKFFADFNKKPSDFYDLEKLAPAYQVYFDVLNSITISDKLEEIYAVFEKEEKGSSVYLKKFLKAAKFNYEIAVNNMVYKPGNSITELITFDTIKNVNQFFKSISTEVRANIKSKKLIQILEFPVLFLGAKPSNTPSFYSFMNYADFGLGTWHPKGGMFEVVK
;
A
#
# COMPACT_ATOMS: atom_id res chain seq x y z
N LYS A 1 26.40 -4.55 -7.99
CA LYS A 1 27.36 -5.56 -8.48
C LYS A 1 28.49 -5.67 -7.45
N GLU A 2 28.42 -6.67 -6.62
CA GLU A 2 29.47 -7.03 -5.63
C GLU A 2 30.66 -7.76 -6.31
N GLY A 3 31.02 -7.41 -7.56
CA GLY A 3 32.04 -8.08 -8.34
C GLY A 3 31.60 -9.36 -9.04
N TYR A 4 30.32 -9.70 -8.94
CA TYR A 4 29.75 -10.87 -9.61
C TYR A 4 29.47 -10.61 -11.09
N ASP A 5 29.69 -11.62 -11.92
CA ASP A 5 29.19 -11.65 -13.28
C ASP A 5 27.71 -12.05 -13.25
N VAL A 6 26.82 -11.17 -13.73
CA VAL A 6 25.37 -11.37 -13.63
C VAL A 6 24.77 -11.40 -15.03
N THR A 7 24.07 -12.49 -15.36
CA THR A 7 23.27 -12.63 -16.57
C THR A 7 21.80 -12.69 -16.20
N SER A 8 20.99 -11.78 -16.75
CA SER A 8 19.53 -11.81 -16.64
C SER A 8 18.91 -12.49 -17.83
N LEU A 9 18.04 -13.47 -17.59
CA LEU A 9 17.29 -14.19 -18.62
C LEU A 9 15.81 -13.82 -18.51
N GLU A 10 15.22 -13.36 -19.63
CA GLU A 10 13.79 -13.05 -19.73
C GLU A 10 13.18 -13.92 -20.85
N LYS A 11 12.09 -14.65 -20.53
CA LYS A 11 11.41 -15.53 -21.49
C LYS A 11 10.43 -14.78 -22.41
N ASN A 12 10.01 -13.58 -22.02
CA ASN A 12 9.07 -12.77 -22.79
C ASN A 12 9.84 -11.81 -23.70
N ILE A 13 9.13 -11.20 -24.65
CA ILE A 13 9.70 -10.20 -25.58
C ILE A 13 10.17 -8.94 -24.85
N SER A 14 9.57 -8.62 -23.71
CA SER A 14 9.92 -7.45 -22.88
C SER A 14 10.16 -7.85 -21.43
N VAL A 15 11.10 -7.16 -20.80
CA VAL A 15 11.33 -7.26 -19.35
C VAL A 15 10.14 -6.76 -18.54
N GLY A 16 10.16 -6.94 -17.21
CA GLY A 16 9.19 -6.36 -16.29
C GLY A 16 8.18 -7.34 -15.71
N GLY A 17 8.09 -8.56 -16.21
CA GLY A 17 7.21 -9.58 -15.65
C GLY A 17 5.77 -9.07 -15.49
N ARG A 18 5.28 -8.92 -14.26
CA ARG A 18 3.94 -8.40 -13.95
C ARG A 18 3.82 -6.86 -14.03
N ALA A 19 4.91 -6.14 -14.13
CA ALA A 19 4.93 -4.68 -14.33
C ALA A 19 5.15 -4.30 -15.81
N ARG A 20 4.70 -5.16 -16.74
CA ARG A 20 4.78 -4.93 -18.18
C ARG A 20 3.78 -3.86 -18.65
N VAL A 21 4.07 -3.33 -19.82
CA VAL A 21 3.17 -2.42 -20.54
C VAL A 21 2.61 -3.12 -21.79
N LEU A 22 1.33 -2.92 -22.05
CA LEU A 22 0.69 -3.26 -23.32
C LEU A 22 0.61 -1.99 -24.19
N GLN A 23 1.15 -2.07 -25.40
CA GLN A 23 0.97 -1.02 -26.41
C GLN A 23 0.16 -1.59 -27.57
N LYS A 24 -0.98 -0.96 -27.85
CA LYS A 24 -1.88 -1.38 -28.91
C LYS A 24 -2.60 -0.18 -29.52
N ASP A 25 -2.59 -0.08 -30.83
CA ASP A 25 -3.30 0.93 -31.61
C ASP A 25 -3.02 2.40 -31.14
N GLY A 26 -1.76 2.68 -30.75
CA GLY A 26 -1.33 3.97 -30.21
C GLY A 26 -1.60 4.18 -28.72
N PHE A 27 -2.31 3.27 -28.06
CA PHE A 27 -2.57 3.33 -26.64
C PHE A 27 -1.51 2.57 -25.84
N LYS A 28 -1.28 3.03 -24.62
CA LYS A 28 -0.35 2.43 -23.66
C LYS A 28 -1.09 2.09 -22.36
N PHE A 29 -0.99 0.84 -21.91
CA PHE A 29 -1.65 0.32 -20.71
C PHE A 29 -0.65 -0.35 -19.80
N ASP A 30 -0.58 0.04 -18.55
CA ASP A 30 0.07 -0.74 -17.51
C ASP A 30 -0.79 -1.98 -17.23
N ILE A 31 -0.23 -3.19 -17.42
CA ILE A 31 -0.97 -4.46 -17.27
C ILE A 31 -0.62 -5.19 -15.98
N GLY A 32 -0.38 -4.45 -14.95
CA GLY A 32 -0.02 -4.95 -13.62
C GLY A 32 -0.33 -3.90 -12.57
N PRO A 33 0.63 -3.57 -11.70
CA PRO A 33 0.45 -2.51 -10.73
C PRO A 33 0.22 -1.18 -11.45
N THR A 34 -0.71 -0.38 -10.92
CA THR A 34 -1.02 0.98 -11.41
C THR A 34 -0.73 2.04 -10.35
N TRP A 35 -0.52 1.61 -9.11
CA TRP A 35 -0.19 2.46 -7.99
C TRP A 35 1.19 2.15 -7.45
N TYR A 36 1.93 3.20 -7.16
CA TYR A 36 3.22 3.13 -6.51
C TYR A 36 3.04 3.55 -5.05
N TRP A 37 3.03 2.55 -4.17
CA TRP A 37 2.94 2.75 -2.73
C TRP A 37 4.29 2.49 -2.05
N MET A 38 4.43 2.97 -0.82
CA MET A 38 5.61 2.75 0.01
C MET A 38 6.90 3.27 -0.64
N PRO A 39 6.96 4.55 -1.06
CA PRO A 39 8.12 5.11 -1.74
C PRO A 39 9.39 4.99 -0.92
N ASP A 40 9.31 5.05 0.42
CA ASP A 40 10.41 4.89 1.35
C ASP A 40 11.11 3.53 1.25
N VAL A 41 10.40 2.46 0.89
CA VAL A 41 10.98 1.13 0.66
C VAL A 41 11.88 1.14 -0.59
N PHE A 42 11.43 1.82 -1.65
CA PHE A 42 12.23 1.99 -2.86
C PHE A 42 13.42 2.92 -2.62
N GLU A 43 13.21 4.02 -1.89
CA GLU A 43 14.30 4.91 -1.49
C GLU A 43 15.39 4.16 -0.75
N LYS A 44 15.02 3.30 0.21
CA LYS A 44 15.96 2.46 0.94
C LYS A 44 16.71 1.50 0.01
N PHE A 45 15.99 0.84 -0.90
CA PHE A 45 16.62 -0.07 -1.89
C PHE A 45 17.68 0.66 -2.73
N PHE A 46 17.35 1.83 -3.27
CA PHE A 46 18.30 2.59 -4.08
C PHE A 46 19.47 3.15 -3.24
N ALA A 47 19.19 3.53 -1.98
CA ALA A 47 20.21 4.04 -1.06
C ALA A 47 21.30 2.99 -0.75
N ASP A 48 20.96 1.69 -0.71
CA ASP A 48 21.94 0.61 -0.54
C ASP A 48 22.99 0.57 -1.67
N PHE A 49 22.67 1.20 -2.82
CA PHE A 49 23.57 1.34 -3.96
C PHE A 49 24.09 2.78 -4.16
N ASN A 50 23.95 3.65 -3.15
CA ASN A 50 24.29 5.08 -3.24
C ASN A 50 23.54 5.79 -4.39
N LYS A 51 22.28 5.40 -4.60
CA LYS A 51 21.37 5.95 -5.61
C LYS A 51 20.07 6.41 -4.94
N LYS A 52 19.21 7.06 -5.72
CA LYS A 52 17.83 7.41 -5.34
C LYS A 52 16.90 7.13 -6.52
N PRO A 53 15.61 6.90 -6.29
CA PRO A 53 14.63 6.66 -7.35
C PRO A 53 14.66 7.72 -8.45
N SER A 54 14.83 8.99 -8.08
CA SER A 54 14.88 10.12 -9.03
C SER A 54 16.09 10.12 -9.96
N ASP A 55 17.07 9.24 -9.76
CA ASP A 55 18.16 9.02 -10.72
C ASP A 55 17.72 8.16 -11.92
N PHE A 56 16.54 7.52 -11.81
CA PHE A 56 16.04 6.54 -12.80
C PHE A 56 14.66 6.91 -13.35
N TYR A 57 13.75 7.44 -12.52
CA TYR A 57 12.41 7.83 -12.93
C TYR A 57 11.86 8.98 -12.07
N ASP A 58 10.99 9.77 -12.67
CA ASP A 58 10.26 10.83 -11.97
C ASP A 58 9.01 10.25 -11.29
N LEU A 59 8.85 10.47 -9.99
CA LEU A 59 7.69 10.04 -9.22
C LEU A 59 6.80 11.24 -8.87
N GLU A 60 5.51 11.13 -9.16
CA GLU A 60 4.52 12.16 -8.88
C GLU A 60 3.50 11.67 -7.87
N LYS A 61 3.25 12.46 -6.81
CA LYS A 61 2.18 12.19 -5.86
C LYS A 61 0.85 12.58 -6.49
N LEU A 62 -0.10 11.65 -6.50
CA LEU A 62 -1.42 11.89 -7.09
C LEU A 62 -2.28 12.76 -6.19
N ALA A 63 -2.88 13.80 -6.76
CA ALA A 63 -3.81 14.71 -6.08
C ALA A 63 -5.01 15.02 -7.00
N PRO A 64 -6.22 14.51 -6.70
CA PRO A 64 -6.53 13.57 -5.62
C PRO A 64 -5.85 12.22 -5.82
N ALA A 65 -5.71 11.44 -4.72
CA ALA A 65 -5.08 10.13 -4.77
C ALA A 65 -5.83 9.17 -5.71
N TYR A 66 -7.15 9.05 -5.52
CA TYR A 66 -8.03 8.24 -6.37
C TYR A 66 -9.51 8.49 -6.06
N GLN A 67 -10.39 7.90 -6.87
CA GLN A 67 -11.82 7.93 -6.66
C GLN A 67 -12.37 6.51 -6.56
N VAL A 68 -13.23 6.27 -5.57
CA VAL A 68 -13.92 5.00 -5.35
C VAL A 68 -15.34 5.11 -5.82
N TYR A 69 -15.71 4.32 -6.80
CA TYR A 69 -17.09 4.22 -7.30
C TYR A 69 -17.78 3.02 -6.66
N PHE A 70 -18.93 3.26 -6.03
CA PHE A 70 -19.79 2.21 -5.44
C PHE A 70 -20.89 1.80 -6.41
N ASP A 71 -21.33 2.74 -7.22
CA ASP A 71 -22.21 2.60 -8.38
C ASP A 71 -22.03 3.77 -9.32
N VAL A 72 -22.84 3.87 -10.38
CA VAL A 72 -22.74 4.90 -11.43
C VAL A 72 -22.87 6.33 -10.88
N LEU A 73 -23.64 6.52 -9.80
CA LEU A 73 -23.95 7.85 -9.24
C LEU A 73 -23.25 8.14 -7.91
N ASN A 74 -22.71 7.11 -7.27
CA ASN A 74 -22.14 7.22 -5.93
C ASN A 74 -20.63 6.95 -5.94
N SER A 75 -19.87 7.98 -5.63
CA SER A 75 -18.41 7.87 -5.49
C SER A 75 -17.90 8.66 -4.29
N ILE A 76 -16.73 8.30 -3.82
CA ILE A 76 -15.96 9.04 -2.82
C ILE A 76 -14.56 9.29 -3.39
N THR A 77 -14.15 10.54 -3.38
CA THR A 77 -12.79 10.95 -3.74
C THR A 77 -11.90 10.88 -2.52
N ILE A 78 -10.78 10.19 -2.63
CA ILE A 78 -9.74 10.13 -1.62
C ILE A 78 -8.67 11.16 -1.98
N SER A 79 -8.49 12.12 -1.09
CA SER A 79 -7.50 13.18 -1.23
C SER A 79 -6.09 12.69 -0.91
N ASP A 80 -5.09 13.43 -1.34
CA ASP A 80 -3.68 13.27 -0.93
C ASP A 80 -3.39 13.86 0.47
N LYS A 81 -4.39 14.55 1.08
CA LYS A 81 -4.28 15.21 2.39
C LYS A 81 -5.15 14.51 3.42
N LEU A 82 -4.55 14.08 4.52
CA LEU A 82 -5.22 13.37 5.60
C LEU A 82 -6.41 14.14 6.19
N GLU A 83 -6.30 15.46 6.35
CA GLU A 83 -7.39 16.27 6.92
C GLU A 83 -8.64 16.27 6.02
N GLU A 84 -8.45 16.27 4.72
CA GLU A 84 -9.55 16.16 3.76
C GLU A 84 -10.18 14.75 3.79
N ILE A 85 -9.37 13.71 3.94
CA ILE A 85 -9.86 12.32 4.12
C ILE A 85 -10.69 12.22 5.42
N TYR A 86 -10.21 12.79 6.54
CA TYR A 86 -10.98 12.83 7.78
C TYR A 86 -12.31 13.55 7.62
N ALA A 87 -12.35 14.67 6.89
CA ALA A 87 -13.58 15.40 6.62
C ALA A 87 -14.57 14.59 5.77
N VAL A 88 -14.10 13.87 4.77
CA VAL A 88 -14.92 12.97 3.95
C VAL A 88 -15.52 11.84 4.79
N PHE A 89 -14.72 11.23 5.66
CA PHE A 89 -15.18 10.19 6.57
C PHE A 89 -16.26 10.71 7.51
N GLU A 90 -16.01 11.86 8.17
CA GLU A 90 -16.96 12.49 9.10
C GLU A 90 -18.27 12.86 8.42
N LYS A 91 -18.23 13.31 7.15
CA LYS A 91 -19.41 13.62 6.34
C LYS A 91 -20.24 12.38 6.02
N GLU A 92 -19.58 11.26 5.69
CA GLU A 92 -20.26 10.01 5.35
C GLU A 92 -20.86 9.33 6.61
N GLU A 93 -20.14 9.38 7.74
CA GLU A 93 -20.59 8.84 9.02
C GLU A 93 -20.04 9.67 10.18
N LYS A 94 -20.94 10.29 10.97
CA LYS A 94 -20.55 11.10 12.12
C LYS A 94 -19.75 10.30 13.14
N GLY A 95 -18.59 10.84 13.55
CA GLY A 95 -17.66 10.21 14.50
C GLY A 95 -16.64 9.29 13.87
N SER A 96 -16.78 8.97 12.59
CA SER A 96 -15.82 8.08 11.89
C SER A 96 -14.43 8.69 11.72
N SER A 97 -14.33 10.01 11.68
CA SER A 97 -13.03 10.70 11.63
C SER A 97 -12.18 10.45 12.86
N VAL A 98 -12.81 10.41 14.04
CA VAL A 98 -12.13 10.12 15.32
C VAL A 98 -11.59 8.69 15.32
N TYR A 99 -12.41 7.75 14.87
CA TYR A 99 -11.96 6.36 14.70
C TYR A 99 -10.82 6.27 13.70
N LEU A 100 -10.94 6.90 12.52
CA LEU A 100 -9.91 6.83 11.47
C LEU A 100 -8.56 7.38 11.96
N LYS A 101 -8.55 8.49 12.72
CA LYS A 101 -7.32 9.02 13.33
C LYS A 101 -6.65 8.00 14.25
N LYS A 102 -7.43 7.32 15.09
CA LYS A 102 -6.93 6.29 16.00
C LYS A 102 -6.43 5.06 15.22
N PHE A 103 -7.20 4.64 14.22
CA PHE A 103 -6.87 3.50 13.36
C PHE A 103 -5.56 3.74 12.60
N LEU A 104 -5.41 4.91 11.96
CA LEU A 104 -4.19 5.24 11.23
C LEU A 104 -2.96 5.43 12.13
N LYS A 105 -3.15 5.89 13.37
CA LYS A 105 -2.05 5.93 14.35
C LYS A 105 -1.53 4.52 14.66
N ALA A 106 -2.43 3.56 14.86
CA ALA A 106 -2.06 2.16 15.07
C ALA A 106 -1.47 1.54 13.79
N ALA A 107 -2.05 1.86 12.63
CA ALA A 107 -1.58 1.42 11.33
C ALA A 107 -0.15 1.91 11.02
N LYS A 108 0.17 3.16 11.37
CA LYS A 108 1.52 3.72 11.28
C LYS A 108 2.52 2.92 12.12
N PHE A 109 2.18 2.63 13.35
CA PHE A 109 3.02 1.83 14.24
C PHE A 109 3.26 0.40 13.66
N ASN A 110 2.19 -0.22 13.14
CA ASN A 110 2.32 -1.52 12.48
C ASN A 110 3.20 -1.44 11.22
N TYR A 111 3.12 -0.34 10.47
CA TYR A 111 3.97 -0.10 9.30
C TYR A 111 5.44 -0.02 9.68
N GLU A 112 5.77 0.76 10.72
CA GLU A 112 7.14 0.90 11.20
C GLU A 112 7.72 -0.45 11.65
N ILE A 113 6.92 -1.29 12.33
CA ILE A 113 7.34 -2.67 12.69
C ILE A 113 7.51 -3.53 11.45
N ALA A 114 6.53 -3.54 10.54
CA ALA A 114 6.56 -4.38 9.35
C ALA A 114 7.78 -4.05 8.48
N VAL A 115 7.98 -2.77 8.15
CA VAL A 115 9.03 -2.33 7.23
C VAL A 115 10.42 -2.39 7.88
N ASN A 116 10.57 -1.96 9.15
CA ASN A 116 11.89 -1.89 9.76
C ASN A 116 12.35 -3.24 10.34
N ASN A 117 11.42 -4.07 10.84
CA ASN A 117 11.77 -5.24 11.64
C ASN A 117 11.42 -6.58 10.99
N MET A 118 10.50 -6.63 10.02
CA MET A 118 9.99 -7.91 9.51
C MET A 118 10.39 -8.15 8.04
N VAL A 119 10.22 -7.17 7.16
CA VAL A 119 10.38 -7.34 5.71
C VAL A 119 11.80 -7.75 5.30
N TYR A 120 12.81 -7.33 6.05
CA TYR A 120 14.21 -7.61 5.75
C TYR A 120 14.77 -8.86 6.47
N LYS A 121 13.93 -9.55 7.27
CA LYS A 121 14.33 -10.82 7.89
C LYS A 121 14.17 -11.97 6.91
N PRO A 122 15.02 -13.01 7.00
CA PRO A 122 14.98 -14.15 6.06
C PRO A 122 13.67 -14.94 6.08
N GLY A 123 12.87 -14.85 7.17
CA GLY A 123 11.61 -15.58 7.30
C GLY A 123 11.80 -17.09 7.53
N ASN A 124 12.93 -17.50 8.06
CA ASN A 124 13.26 -18.90 8.29
C ASN A 124 12.56 -19.50 9.52
N SER A 125 12.07 -18.66 10.44
CA SER A 125 11.43 -19.10 11.68
C SER A 125 10.35 -18.13 12.13
N ILE A 126 9.26 -18.66 12.69
CA ILE A 126 8.19 -17.88 13.35
C ILE A 126 8.77 -17.06 14.51
N THR A 127 9.86 -17.51 15.14
CA THR A 127 10.52 -16.76 16.22
C THR A 127 11.06 -15.41 15.77
N GLU A 128 11.34 -15.22 14.51
CA GLU A 128 11.77 -13.93 13.94
C GLU A 128 10.67 -12.86 14.01
N LEU A 129 9.42 -13.28 14.11
CA LEU A 129 8.26 -12.40 14.28
C LEU A 129 8.01 -12.01 15.74
N ILE A 130 8.66 -12.72 16.69
CA ILE A 130 8.50 -12.50 18.12
C ILE A 130 9.46 -11.38 18.54
N THR A 131 8.91 -10.17 18.67
CA THR A 131 9.61 -9.00 19.21
C THR A 131 8.78 -8.44 20.37
N PHE A 132 9.39 -7.59 21.18
CA PHE A 132 8.68 -6.93 22.28
C PHE A 132 7.44 -6.15 21.77
N ASP A 133 7.55 -5.54 20.59
CA ASP A 133 6.47 -4.77 19.97
C ASP A 133 5.36 -5.68 19.43
N THR A 134 5.70 -6.84 18.84
CA THR A 134 4.70 -7.79 18.37
C THR A 134 3.97 -8.47 19.51
N ILE A 135 4.65 -8.73 20.64
CA ILE A 135 4.02 -9.28 21.86
C ILE A 135 3.01 -8.28 22.44
N LYS A 136 3.35 -7.00 22.55
CA LYS A 136 2.42 -5.97 23.04
C LYS A 136 1.15 -5.83 22.18
N ASN A 137 1.26 -6.12 20.90
CA ASN A 137 0.17 -5.98 19.93
C ASN A 137 -0.35 -7.33 19.44
N VAL A 138 -0.11 -8.41 20.19
CA VAL A 138 -0.48 -9.78 19.81
C VAL A 138 -1.95 -9.92 19.41
N ASN A 139 -2.85 -9.18 20.02
CA ASN A 139 -4.28 -9.18 19.70
C ASN A 139 -4.56 -8.80 18.23
N GLN A 140 -3.71 -7.99 17.59
CA GLN A 140 -3.85 -7.59 16.19
C GLN A 140 -3.56 -8.74 15.21
N PHE A 141 -2.88 -9.78 15.65
CA PHE A 141 -2.63 -10.98 14.85
C PHE A 141 -3.81 -11.96 14.89
N PHE A 142 -4.63 -11.91 15.95
CA PHE A 142 -5.80 -12.80 16.12
C PHE A 142 -7.12 -12.18 15.72
N LYS A 143 -7.20 -10.84 15.67
CA LYS A 143 -8.38 -10.13 15.22
C LYS A 143 -8.27 -9.82 13.73
N SER A 144 -9.31 -10.09 12.95
CA SER A 144 -9.30 -9.72 11.53
C SER A 144 -9.50 -8.22 11.32
N ILE A 145 -9.01 -7.69 10.20
CA ILE A 145 -9.22 -6.29 9.83
C ILE A 145 -10.71 -5.99 9.65
N SER A 146 -11.48 -6.93 9.11
CA SER A 146 -12.94 -6.81 8.97
C SER A 146 -13.62 -6.68 10.33
N THR A 147 -13.23 -7.50 11.31
CA THR A 147 -13.76 -7.41 12.68
C THR A 147 -13.40 -6.07 13.33
N GLU A 148 -12.17 -5.59 13.12
CA GLU A 148 -11.72 -4.29 13.66
C GLU A 148 -12.52 -3.12 13.08
N VAL A 149 -12.63 -3.07 11.76
CA VAL A 149 -13.30 -1.97 11.05
C VAL A 149 -14.79 -1.96 11.35
N ARG A 150 -15.46 -3.11 11.22
CA ARG A 150 -16.93 -3.23 11.38
C ARG A 150 -17.43 -3.07 12.83
N ALA A 151 -16.55 -3.21 13.80
CA ALA A 151 -16.87 -2.88 15.19
C ALA A 151 -17.01 -1.36 15.43
N ASN A 152 -16.43 -0.53 14.57
CA ASN A 152 -16.33 0.90 14.76
C ASN A 152 -17.00 1.74 13.66
N ILE A 153 -17.20 1.19 12.48
CA ILE A 153 -17.79 1.84 11.30
C ILE A 153 -19.02 1.06 10.86
N LYS A 154 -20.10 1.78 10.54
CA LYS A 154 -21.39 1.22 10.05
C LYS A 154 -21.58 1.47 8.56
N SER A 155 -21.06 2.56 8.02
CA SER A 155 -21.15 2.89 6.60
C SER A 155 -20.47 1.81 5.76
N LYS A 156 -21.24 1.17 4.88
CA LYS A 156 -20.73 0.14 3.97
C LYS A 156 -19.63 0.70 3.06
N LYS A 157 -19.75 1.96 2.64
CA LYS A 157 -18.75 2.62 1.79
C LYS A 157 -17.41 2.78 2.51
N LEU A 158 -17.44 3.29 3.74
CA LEU A 158 -16.21 3.46 4.54
C LEU A 158 -15.58 2.12 4.91
N ILE A 159 -16.40 1.10 5.20
CA ILE A 159 -15.91 -0.27 5.42
C ILE A 159 -15.18 -0.77 4.17
N GLN A 160 -15.77 -0.62 2.98
CA GLN A 160 -15.15 -1.06 1.73
C GLN A 160 -13.82 -0.32 1.48
N ILE A 161 -13.77 0.98 1.73
CA ILE A 161 -12.53 1.76 1.59
C ILE A 161 -11.44 1.26 2.54
N LEU A 162 -11.77 0.97 3.80
CA LEU A 162 -10.78 0.51 4.78
C LEU A 162 -10.38 -0.96 4.61
N GLU A 163 -11.26 -1.79 4.06
CA GLU A 163 -10.97 -3.19 3.76
C GLU A 163 -10.26 -3.39 2.41
N PHE A 164 -10.34 -2.41 1.50
CA PHE A 164 -9.83 -2.49 0.13
C PHE A 164 -8.32 -2.81 0.05
N PRO A 165 -7.41 -2.20 0.84
CA PRO A 165 -5.97 -2.46 0.70
C PRO A 165 -5.59 -3.93 0.90
N VAL A 166 -6.38 -4.71 1.63
CA VAL A 166 -6.14 -6.15 1.86
C VAL A 166 -6.27 -6.98 0.58
N LEU A 167 -7.02 -6.49 -0.41
CA LEU A 167 -7.20 -7.18 -1.70
C LEU A 167 -5.86 -7.36 -2.45
N PHE A 168 -4.90 -6.46 -2.25
CA PHE A 168 -3.56 -6.58 -2.84
C PHE A 168 -2.77 -7.79 -2.33
N LEU A 169 -3.14 -8.33 -1.17
CA LEU A 169 -2.59 -9.58 -0.64
C LEU A 169 -3.25 -10.83 -1.26
N GLY A 170 -4.29 -10.66 -2.08
CA GLY A 170 -5.10 -11.77 -2.58
C GLY A 170 -5.93 -12.46 -1.49
N ALA A 171 -6.23 -11.76 -0.39
CA ALA A 171 -6.89 -12.30 0.79
C ALA A 171 -8.23 -11.60 1.07
N LYS A 172 -9.10 -12.30 1.84
CA LYS A 172 -10.36 -11.73 2.33
C LYS A 172 -10.10 -10.92 3.61
N PRO A 173 -10.72 -9.74 3.79
CA PRO A 173 -10.56 -8.93 5.01
C PRO A 173 -10.96 -9.68 6.30
N SER A 174 -11.91 -10.62 6.22
CA SER A 174 -12.33 -11.47 7.35
C SER A 174 -11.25 -12.47 7.79
N ASN A 175 -10.33 -12.83 6.90
CA ASN A 175 -9.29 -13.82 7.13
C ASN A 175 -7.89 -13.19 7.29
N THR A 176 -7.80 -11.86 7.19
CA THR A 176 -6.54 -11.12 7.28
C THR A 176 -6.42 -10.47 8.65
N PRO A 177 -5.34 -10.69 9.39
CA PRO A 177 -5.09 -10.05 10.68
C PRO A 177 -5.15 -8.53 10.61
N SER A 178 -5.67 -7.89 11.65
CA SER A 178 -5.75 -6.42 11.71
C SER A 178 -4.38 -5.73 11.74
N PHE A 179 -3.31 -6.47 12.01
CA PHE A 179 -1.94 -6.01 11.83
C PHE A 179 -1.71 -5.47 10.41
N TYR A 180 -2.34 -6.05 9.39
CA TYR A 180 -2.23 -5.60 8.00
C TYR A 180 -2.88 -4.24 7.71
N SER A 181 -3.47 -3.59 8.72
CA SER A 181 -3.86 -2.17 8.65
C SER A 181 -2.70 -1.25 8.27
N PHE A 182 -1.46 -1.69 8.40
CA PHE A 182 -0.29 -0.95 7.92
C PHE A 182 -0.40 -0.56 6.43
N MET A 183 -1.13 -1.33 5.63
CA MET A 183 -1.40 -1.00 4.23
C MET A 183 -2.30 0.24 4.10
N ASN A 184 -3.22 0.46 5.04
CA ASN A 184 -4.01 1.71 5.07
C ASN A 184 -3.14 2.93 5.41
N TYR A 185 -2.09 2.74 6.21
CA TYR A 185 -1.13 3.81 6.44
C TYR A 185 -0.25 4.05 5.21
N ALA A 186 0.16 3.01 4.51
CA ALA A 186 0.87 3.13 3.25
C ALA A 186 0.06 3.93 2.21
N ASP A 187 -1.27 3.72 2.16
CA ASP A 187 -2.18 4.44 1.29
C ASP A 187 -2.42 5.89 1.77
N PHE A 188 -3.06 6.06 2.92
CA PHE A 188 -3.50 7.39 3.38
C PHE A 188 -2.38 8.24 3.98
N GLY A 189 -1.43 7.61 4.67
CA GLY A 189 -0.34 8.28 5.36
C GLY A 189 0.82 8.66 4.47
N LEU A 190 1.26 7.75 3.60
CA LEU A 190 2.36 7.97 2.65
C LEU A 190 1.87 8.46 1.30
N GLY A 191 0.60 8.21 0.99
CA GLY A 191 -0.05 8.61 -0.24
C GLY A 191 0.16 7.66 -1.41
N THR A 192 -0.60 7.89 -2.46
CA THR A 192 -0.53 7.15 -3.72
C THR A 192 0.27 7.94 -4.73
N TRP A 193 1.23 7.28 -5.36
CA TRP A 193 2.17 7.88 -6.31
C TRP A 193 2.10 7.18 -7.66
N HIS A 194 2.62 7.82 -8.68
CA HIS A 194 2.72 7.26 -10.02
C HIS A 194 3.99 7.73 -10.73
N PRO A 195 4.76 6.85 -11.38
CA PRO A 195 5.89 7.26 -12.20
C PRO A 195 5.41 7.99 -13.45
N LYS A 196 6.00 9.13 -13.79
CA LYS A 196 5.72 9.82 -15.06
C LYS A 196 6.07 8.90 -16.22
N GLY A 197 5.09 8.64 -17.07
CA GLY A 197 5.24 7.72 -18.20
C GLY A 197 4.72 6.30 -17.95
N GLY A 198 4.23 5.99 -16.73
CA GLY A 198 3.62 4.72 -16.35
C GLY A 198 4.52 3.85 -15.47
N MET A 199 3.94 2.81 -14.89
CA MET A 199 4.65 1.91 -13.97
C MET A 199 5.85 1.19 -14.60
N PHE A 200 5.87 1.04 -15.91
CA PHE A 200 6.99 0.42 -16.62
C PHE A 200 8.30 1.21 -16.52
N GLU A 201 8.25 2.51 -16.18
CA GLU A 201 9.46 3.31 -15.99
C GLU A 201 10.33 2.79 -14.81
N VAL A 202 9.69 2.14 -13.83
CA VAL A 202 10.41 1.49 -12.70
C VAL A 202 11.20 0.25 -13.16
N VAL A 203 10.86 -0.31 -14.31
CA VAL A 203 11.47 -1.55 -14.85
C VAL A 203 12.65 -1.25 -15.77
N LYS A 204 12.67 -0.09 -16.42
CA LYS A 204 13.72 0.33 -17.35
C LYS A 204 15.08 0.54 -16.65
#